data_9325fc464f3fe8d6447370ec634c7924
#
_entry.id   9325fc464f3fe8d6447370ec634c7924
#
_cell.length_a   1.000
_cell.length_b   1.000
_cell.length_c   1.000
_cell.angle_alpha   90.00
_cell.angle_beta   90.00
_cell.angle_gamma   90.00
#
_symmetry.space_group_name_H-M   'P 1'
#
loop_
_entity.id
_entity.type
_entity.pdbx_description
1 polymer ?
#
loop_
_entity_poly.entity_id
_entity_poly.type
_entity_poly.pdbx_seq_one_letter_code
_entity_poly.pdbx_strand_id
1 'polypeptide(L)'
;NFTSSSYTRGRAFYAVYSSTNAAIVNFTQALAEEWSNEGIRVTCINPERTATPMRTANFGIEPAGLLLSAQEVALASLKVLGTQNTGIIVDVRKDGR
;
A
#
# COMPACT_ATOMS: atom_id res chain seq x y z
N ASN A 1 3.23 1.37 6.84
CA ASN A 1 1.77 1.31 6.66
C ASN A 1 1.41 0.79 5.27
N PHE A 2 0.21 0.26 5.13
CA PHE A 2 -0.31 -0.22 3.85
C PHE A 2 -1.57 0.54 3.49
N THR A 3 -1.69 0.90 2.21
CA THR A 3 -2.88 1.53 1.66
C THR A 3 -3.36 0.75 0.43
N SER A 4 -4.21 1.34 -0.36
CA SER A 4 -4.73 0.79 -1.61
C SER A 4 -4.80 1.91 -2.63
N SER A 5 -4.74 1.56 -3.91
CA SER A 5 -4.88 2.55 -5.00
C SER A 5 -6.22 3.29 -4.94
N SER A 6 -7.20 2.78 -4.19
CA SER A 6 -8.46 3.50 -3.93
C SER A 6 -8.27 4.77 -3.11
N TYR A 7 -7.10 5.03 -2.54
CA TYR A 7 -6.83 6.28 -1.83
C TYR A 7 -6.88 7.50 -2.76
N THR A 8 -6.69 7.30 -4.06
CA THR A 8 -6.61 8.40 -5.02
C THR A 8 -7.97 8.99 -5.39
N ARG A 9 -9.04 8.22 -5.24
CA ARG A 9 -10.40 8.72 -5.48
C ARG A 9 -11.42 7.77 -4.87
N GLY A 10 -12.54 8.35 -4.45
CA GLY A 10 -13.68 7.58 -3.96
C GLY A 10 -14.38 6.86 -5.10
N ARG A 11 -14.94 5.70 -4.81
CA ARG A 11 -15.71 4.90 -5.75
C ARG A 11 -17.02 4.46 -5.12
N ALA A 12 -18.05 4.28 -5.96
CA ALA A 12 -19.34 3.77 -5.50
C ALA A 12 -19.15 2.44 -4.75
N PHE A 13 -19.88 2.28 -3.66
CA PHE A 13 -19.86 1.10 -2.78
C PHE A 13 -18.56 0.90 -1.99
N TYR A 14 -17.60 1.82 -2.11
CA TYR A 14 -16.31 1.73 -1.41
C TYR A 14 -16.03 2.96 -0.54
N ALA A 15 -17.10 3.65 -0.09
CA ALA A 15 -16.93 4.91 0.66
C ALA A 15 -16.02 4.76 1.88
N VAL A 16 -16.25 3.75 2.71
CA VAL A 16 -15.43 3.51 3.91
C VAL A 16 -14.04 3.01 3.51
N TYR A 17 -13.97 2.06 2.60
CA TYR A 17 -12.68 1.50 2.16
C TYR A 17 -11.77 2.58 1.55
N SER A 18 -12.30 3.38 0.64
CA SER A 18 -11.53 4.44 -0.02
C SER A 18 -11.09 5.52 0.97
N SER A 19 -12.00 5.98 1.82
CA SER A 19 -11.70 7.04 2.77
C SER A 19 -10.71 6.59 3.84
N THR A 20 -10.81 5.36 4.35
CA THR A 20 -9.87 4.85 5.33
C THR A 20 -8.47 4.66 4.72
N ASN A 21 -8.38 4.23 3.47
CA ASN A 21 -7.10 4.11 2.79
C ASN A 21 -6.48 5.48 2.49
N ALA A 22 -7.28 6.48 2.16
CA ALA A 22 -6.81 7.86 2.03
C ALA A 22 -6.32 8.41 3.37
N ALA A 23 -7.02 8.08 4.45
CA ALA A 23 -6.61 8.48 5.80
C ALA A 23 -5.25 7.89 6.18
N ILE A 24 -4.97 6.65 5.80
CA ILE A 24 -3.67 6.01 6.06
C ILE A 24 -2.55 6.78 5.38
N VAL A 25 -2.74 7.22 4.15
CA VAL A 25 -1.74 8.00 3.41
C VAL A 25 -1.49 9.34 4.11
N ASN A 26 -2.55 10.06 4.44
CA ASN A 26 -2.44 11.35 5.12
C ASN A 26 -1.77 11.19 6.49
N PHE A 27 -2.15 10.18 7.24
CA PHE A 27 -1.58 9.86 8.54
C PHE A 27 -0.08 9.55 8.45
N THR A 28 0.31 8.78 7.43
CA THR A 28 1.72 8.46 7.17
C THR A 28 2.55 9.73 6.97
N GLN A 29 2.04 10.65 6.18
CA GLN A 29 2.72 11.92 5.90
C GLN A 29 2.84 12.78 7.15
N ALA A 30 1.78 12.87 7.93
CA ALA A 30 1.76 13.64 9.17
C ALA A 30 2.77 13.07 10.19
N LEU A 31 2.77 11.76 10.40
CA LEU A 31 3.71 11.11 11.32
C LEU A 31 5.15 11.25 10.86
N ALA A 32 5.41 11.15 9.56
CA ALA A 32 6.74 11.33 9.02
C ALA A 32 7.29 12.71 9.37
N GLU A 33 6.45 13.72 9.26
CA GLU A 33 6.80 15.08 9.59
C GLU A 33 6.99 15.29 11.09
N GLU A 34 6.06 14.79 11.91
CA GLU A 34 6.14 14.90 13.36
C GLU A 34 7.38 14.22 13.94
N TRP A 35 7.77 13.08 13.40
CA TRP A 35 8.85 12.25 13.91
C TRP A 35 10.17 12.40 13.18
N SER A 36 10.27 13.36 12.25
CA SER A 36 11.50 13.56 11.48
C SER A 36 12.72 13.83 12.36
N ASN A 37 12.54 14.59 13.44
CA ASN A 37 13.63 14.90 14.36
C ASN A 37 13.92 13.77 15.36
N GLU A 38 13.06 12.75 15.41
CA GLU A 38 13.23 11.60 16.29
C GLU A 38 13.97 10.44 15.58
N GLY A 39 14.33 10.63 14.31
CA GLY A 39 14.98 9.59 13.54
C GLY A 39 14.06 8.44 13.17
N ILE A 40 12.75 8.64 13.21
CA ILE A 40 11.75 7.62 12.87
C ILE A 40 11.23 7.89 11.46
N ARG A 41 11.32 6.89 10.61
CA ARG A 41 10.82 6.95 9.24
C ARG A 41 9.46 6.28 9.16
N VAL A 42 8.53 6.92 8.47
CA VAL A 42 7.17 6.39 8.27
C VAL A 42 6.87 6.42 6.78
N THR A 43 6.58 5.27 6.22
CA THR A 43 6.27 5.13 4.80
C THR A 43 4.99 4.33 4.62
N CYS A 44 4.43 4.41 3.43
CA CYS A 44 3.20 3.71 3.07
C CYS A 44 3.45 2.88 1.82
N ILE A 45 2.99 1.63 1.84
CA ILE A 45 3.09 0.71 0.70
C ILE A 45 1.72 0.67 0.03
N ASN A 46 1.73 0.86 -1.28
CA ASN A 46 0.54 0.75 -2.10
C ASN A 46 0.71 -0.43 -3.07
N PRO A 47 0.32 -1.65 -2.67
CA PRO A 47 0.44 -2.79 -3.56
C PRO A 47 -0.66 -2.80 -4.60
N GLU A 48 -0.30 -3.17 -5.81
CA GLU A 48 -1.25 -3.53 -6.86
C GLU A 48 -2.01 -4.78 -6.41
N ARG A 49 -2.97 -5.25 -7.20
CA ARG A 49 -3.77 -6.44 -6.88
C ARG A 49 -2.88 -7.61 -6.47
N THR A 50 -3.16 -8.15 -5.30
CA THR A 50 -2.33 -9.19 -4.68
C THR A 50 -3.15 -10.45 -4.46
N ALA A 51 -2.56 -11.61 -4.76
CA ALA A 51 -3.20 -12.90 -4.56
C ALA A 51 -3.22 -13.23 -3.06
N THR A 52 -4.37 -13.03 -2.43
CA THR A 52 -4.61 -13.32 -1.02
C THR A 52 -5.97 -14.01 -0.85
N PRO A 53 -6.20 -14.70 0.27
CA PRO A 53 -7.53 -15.26 0.54
C PRO A 53 -8.63 -14.21 0.52
N MET A 54 -8.35 -13.01 1.04
CA MET A 54 -9.32 -11.92 1.04
C MET A 54 -9.68 -11.50 -0.39
N ARG A 55 -8.70 -11.41 -1.28
CA ARG A 55 -8.92 -11.05 -2.68
C ARG A 55 -9.78 -12.10 -3.38
N THR A 56 -9.46 -13.38 -3.18
CA THR A 56 -10.21 -14.50 -3.76
C THR A 56 -11.66 -14.50 -3.27
N ALA A 57 -11.87 -14.22 -1.98
CA ALA A 57 -13.21 -14.17 -1.39
C ALA A 57 -14.07 -13.07 -2.01
N ASN A 58 -13.47 -11.92 -2.34
CA ASN A 58 -14.19 -10.76 -2.86
C ASN A 58 -14.31 -10.72 -4.38
N PHE A 59 -13.35 -11.26 -5.11
CA PHE A 59 -13.28 -11.13 -6.57
C PHE A 59 -13.21 -12.46 -7.30
N GLY A 60 -13.24 -13.59 -6.59
CA GLY A 60 -13.13 -14.91 -7.18
C GLY A 60 -11.71 -15.24 -7.64
N ILE A 61 -11.58 -16.31 -8.41
CA ILE A 61 -10.29 -16.75 -8.95
C ILE A 61 -9.95 -15.88 -10.17
N GLU A 62 -8.77 -15.27 -10.12
CA GLU A 62 -8.27 -14.43 -11.19
C GLU A 62 -7.03 -15.05 -11.84
N PRO A 63 -6.69 -14.71 -13.11
CA PRO A 63 -5.45 -15.21 -13.72
C PRO A 63 -4.22 -14.85 -12.89
N ALA A 64 -3.41 -15.85 -12.55
CA ALA A 64 -2.27 -15.69 -11.66
C ALA A 64 -1.26 -14.64 -12.15
N GLY A 65 -1.09 -14.52 -13.46
CA GLY A 65 -0.15 -13.55 -14.05
C GLY A 65 -0.54 -12.09 -13.86
N LEU A 66 -1.77 -11.82 -13.44
CA LEU A 66 -2.26 -10.45 -13.24
C LEU A 66 -2.13 -9.99 -11.79
N LEU A 67 -1.79 -10.88 -10.87
CA LEU A 67 -1.72 -10.56 -9.44
C LEU A 67 -0.29 -10.62 -8.93
N LEU A 68 0.02 -9.72 -7.99
CA LEU A 68 1.23 -9.84 -7.20
C LEU A 68 1.10 -11.03 -6.25
N SER A 69 2.21 -11.69 -5.94
CA SER A 69 2.23 -12.65 -4.84
C SER A 69 2.41 -11.89 -3.52
N ALA A 70 2.01 -12.52 -2.42
CA ALA A 70 2.24 -11.95 -1.09
C ALA A 70 3.74 -11.76 -0.84
N GLN A 71 4.59 -12.68 -1.34
CA GLN A 71 6.03 -12.59 -1.22
C GLN A 71 6.61 -11.38 -1.96
N GLU A 72 6.10 -11.07 -3.15
CA GLU A 72 6.53 -9.89 -3.90
C GLU A 72 6.27 -8.61 -3.10
N VAL A 73 5.11 -8.50 -2.46
CA VAL A 73 4.76 -7.35 -1.63
C VAL A 73 5.65 -7.31 -0.39
N ALA A 74 5.86 -8.45 0.26
CA ALA A 74 6.70 -8.54 1.45
C ALA A 74 8.14 -8.14 1.16
N LEU A 75 8.72 -8.62 0.06
CA LEU A 75 10.09 -8.28 -0.32
C LEU A 75 10.22 -6.79 -0.64
N ALA A 76 9.28 -6.21 -1.35
CA ALA A 76 9.26 -4.77 -1.63
C ALA A 76 9.16 -3.96 -0.34
N SER A 77 8.35 -4.40 0.61
CA SER A 77 8.20 -3.74 1.91
C SER A 77 9.51 -3.78 2.71
N LEU A 78 10.18 -4.93 2.74
CA LEU A 78 11.47 -5.06 3.42
C LEU A 78 12.55 -4.17 2.78
N LYS A 79 12.52 -4.06 1.45
CA LYS A 79 13.45 -3.20 0.73
C LYS A 79 13.29 -1.73 1.13
N VAL A 80 12.05 -1.28 1.29
CA VAL A 80 11.76 0.10 1.73
C VAL A 80 12.31 0.36 3.12
N LEU A 81 12.25 -0.62 4.02
CA LEU A 81 12.79 -0.47 5.38
C LEU A 81 14.30 -0.22 5.37
N GLY A 82 15.01 -0.66 4.35
CA GLY A 82 16.44 -0.43 4.20
C GLY A 82 16.80 0.94 3.61
N THR A 83 15.82 1.75 3.26
CA THR A 83 16.06 3.09 2.68
C THR A 83 15.93 4.18 3.74
N GLN A 84 16.36 5.39 3.38
CA GLN A 84 16.18 6.57 4.24
C GLN A 84 14.91 7.33 3.91
N ASN A 85 14.06 6.79 3.06
CA ASN A 85 12.82 7.46 2.65
C ASN A 85 11.82 7.54 3.79
N THR A 86 11.11 8.66 3.85
CA THR A 86 10.05 8.88 4.82
C THR A 86 8.98 9.80 4.21
N GLY A 87 7.74 9.65 4.63
CA GLY A 87 6.63 10.47 4.16
C GLY A 87 6.21 10.19 2.72
N ILE A 88 6.66 9.09 2.14
CA ILE A 88 6.37 8.74 0.74
C ILE A 88 5.42 7.55 0.66
N ILE A 89 4.82 7.40 -0.51
CA ILE A 89 4.00 6.25 -0.87
C ILE A 89 4.78 5.46 -1.90
N VAL A 90 5.01 4.19 -1.64
CA VAL A 90 5.76 3.30 -2.54
C VAL A 90 4.76 2.38 -3.26
N ASP A 91 4.67 2.55 -4.57
CA ASP A 91 3.83 1.67 -5.39
C ASP A 91 4.56 0.36 -5.66
N VAL A 92 3.89 -0.75 -5.40
CA VAL A 92 4.40 -2.08 -5.73
C VAL A 92 3.53 -2.63 -6.85
N ARG A 93 4.13 -2.77 -8.02
CA ARG A 93 3.41 -3.14 -9.24
C ARG A 93 3.94 -4.43 -9.82
N LYS A 94 3.07 -5.16 -10.49
CA LYS A 94 3.44 -6.35 -11.24
C LYS A 94 4.41 -5.95 -12.34
N ASP A 95 5.45 -6.78 -12.54
CA ASP A 95 6.49 -6.58 -13.57
C ASP A 95 7.31 -5.29 -13.40
N GLY A 96 7.34 -4.73 -12.20
CA GLY A 96 8.16 -3.55 -11.90
C GLY A 96 7.69 -2.26 -12.53
N ARG A 97 6.43 -2.21 -12.97
CA ARG A 97 5.83 -0.99 -13.55
C ARG A 97 5.66 0.12 -12.53
#